data_24dbafc34039722b34cdf9edf6b0d36b
#
_entry.id   24dbafc34039722b34cdf9edf6b0d36b
#
_cell.length_a   1.000
_cell.length_b   1.000
_cell.length_c   1.000
_cell.angle_alpha   90.00
_cell.angle_beta   90.00
_cell.angle_gamma   90.00
#
_symmetry.space_group_name_H-M   'P 1'
#
loop_
_entity.id
_entity.type
_entity.pdbx_description
1 polymer ?
#
loop_
_entity_poly.entity_id
_entity_poly.type
_entity_poly.pdbx_seq_one_letter_code
_entity_poly.pdbx_strand_id
1 'polypeptide(L)'
;MDLQEIDRESPTVVPMEEAKAKEKIAKADNEAAYKGTEKAQYDARVARAEANYAVAKEKCDDRTGNDKDVCVKEAKAAEVKAKADAKVAHVSNDATHTAAVKRTDARKDATEDKRDAEYKVAVEKCDAMSGAAKSSCVQEAKARYGKT
;
A
#
# COMPACT_ATOMS: atom_id res chain seq x y z
N MET A 1 29.94 -30.20 -23.68
CA MET A 1 29.56 -30.44 -22.28
C MET A 1 28.93 -29.16 -21.77
N ASP A 2 27.60 -29.14 -21.87
CA ASP A 2 26.83 -27.98 -21.48
C ASP A 2 26.74 -27.91 -19.97
N LEU A 3 27.43 -26.94 -19.40
CA LEU A 3 27.19 -26.54 -18.04
C LEU A 3 25.96 -25.65 -18.07
N GLN A 4 24.84 -26.26 -17.70
CA GLN A 4 23.59 -25.58 -17.45
C GLN A 4 23.84 -24.38 -16.56
N GLU A 5 23.64 -23.21 -17.13
CA GLU A 5 23.35 -21.98 -16.43
C GLU A 5 22.16 -22.27 -15.51
N ILE A 6 22.45 -22.54 -14.25
CA ILE A 6 21.44 -22.62 -13.22
C ILE A 6 20.99 -21.18 -13.03
N ASP A 7 19.86 -20.85 -13.66
CA ASP A 7 19.08 -19.67 -13.36
C ASP A 7 18.97 -19.54 -11.85
N ARG A 8 19.70 -18.60 -11.29
CA ARG A 8 19.53 -18.12 -9.92
C ARG A 8 18.33 -17.19 -9.86
N GLU A 9 17.19 -17.69 -10.24
CA GLU A 9 15.96 -17.16 -9.68
C GLU A 9 15.97 -17.51 -8.19
N SER A 10 15.88 -16.49 -7.36
CA SER A 10 15.69 -16.67 -5.92
C SER A 10 14.24 -17.00 -5.64
N PRO A 11 13.82 -18.28 -5.70
CA PRO A 11 12.41 -18.63 -5.57
C PRO A 11 11.95 -18.78 -4.12
N THR A 12 12.82 -18.47 -3.14
CA THR A 12 12.54 -18.82 -1.74
C THR A 12 12.05 -17.66 -0.89
N VAL A 13 12.32 -16.41 -1.27
CA VAL A 13 11.98 -15.25 -0.43
C VAL A 13 10.52 -14.89 -0.53
N VAL A 14 9.97 -14.82 -1.74
CA VAL A 14 8.54 -14.51 -1.96
C VAL A 14 7.61 -15.54 -1.30
N PRO A 15 7.79 -16.85 -1.49
CA PRO A 15 6.99 -17.86 -0.79
C PRO A 15 7.08 -17.78 0.74
N MET A 16 8.25 -17.42 1.28
CA MET A 16 8.43 -17.23 2.72
C MET A 16 7.66 -16.01 3.22
N GLU A 17 7.71 -14.89 2.51
CA GLU A 17 6.92 -13.70 2.87
C GLU A 17 5.42 -13.93 2.69
N GLU A 18 4.99 -14.69 1.70
CA GLU A 18 3.59 -15.10 1.56
C GLU A 18 3.12 -15.97 2.73
N ALA A 19 3.96 -16.90 3.22
CA ALA A 19 3.64 -17.69 4.39
C ALA A 19 3.53 -16.85 5.66
N LYS A 20 4.48 -15.95 5.90
CA LYS A 20 4.43 -14.98 7.02
C LYS A 20 3.22 -14.06 6.94
N ALA A 21 2.88 -13.59 5.73
CA ALA A 21 1.72 -12.76 5.51
C ALA A 21 0.42 -13.50 5.85
N LYS A 22 0.27 -14.75 5.41
CA LYS A 22 -0.87 -15.62 5.75
C LYS A 22 -0.98 -15.85 7.26
N GLU A 23 0.13 -16.13 7.93
CA GLU A 23 0.16 -16.31 9.39
C GLU A 23 -0.26 -15.03 10.11
N LYS A 24 0.32 -13.88 9.74
CA LYS A 24 -0.02 -12.57 10.32
C LYS A 24 -1.50 -12.24 10.16
N ILE A 25 -2.04 -12.47 8.97
CA ILE A 25 -3.46 -12.23 8.66
C ILE A 25 -4.34 -13.16 9.50
N ALA A 26 -4.07 -14.47 9.48
CA ALA A 26 -4.84 -15.45 10.22
C ALA A 26 -4.86 -15.18 11.72
N LYS A 27 -3.72 -14.80 12.29
CA LYS A 27 -3.59 -14.43 13.71
C LYS A 27 -4.44 -13.20 14.05
N ALA A 28 -4.36 -12.17 13.21
CA ALA A 28 -5.14 -10.94 13.40
C ALA A 28 -6.65 -11.17 13.23
N ASP A 29 -7.05 -11.97 12.24
CA ASP A 29 -8.45 -12.33 12.01
C ASP A 29 -9.01 -13.17 13.18
N ASN A 30 -8.24 -14.13 13.69
CA ASN A 30 -8.63 -14.93 14.87
C ASN A 30 -8.78 -14.05 16.12
N GLU A 31 -7.87 -13.10 16.33
CA GLU A 31 -7.95 -12.14 17.43
C GLU A 31 -9.18 -11.24 17.31
N ALA A 32 -9.47 -10.77 16.09
CA ALA A 32 -10.65 -9.96 15.81
C ALA A 32 -11.95 -10.76 16.06
N ALA A 33 -12.00 -12.01 15.63
CA ALA A 33 -13.13 -12.90 15.88
C ALA A 33 -13.33 -13.20 17.37
N TYR A 34 -12.24 -13.43 18.10
CA TYR A 34 -12.28 -13.71 19.52
C TYR A 34 -12.72 -12.50 20.35
N LYS A 35 -12.18 -11.32 20.06
CA LYS A 35 -12.51 -10.09 20.78
C LYS A 35 -13.86 -9.50 20.40
N GLY A 36 -14.28 -9.67 19.16
CA GLY A 36 -15.56 -9.16 18.65
C GLY A 36 -15.71 -7.63 18.68
N THR A 37 -14.61 -6.88 18.85
CA THR A 37 -14.62 -5.43 18.95
C THR A 37 -14.30 -4.76 17.62
N GLU A 38 -14.88 -3.57 17.38
CA GLU A 38 -14.55 -2.75 16.20
C GLU A 38 -13.06 -2.43 16.09
N LYS A 39 -12.42 -2.17 17.24
CA LYS A 39 -10.98 -1.95 17.27
C LYS A 39 -10.20 -3.17 16.78
N ALA A 40 -10.54 -4.36 17.24
CA ALA A 40 -9.86 -5.58 16.82
C ALA A 40 -10.08 -5.87 15.32
N GLN A 41 -11.27 -5.57 14.79
CA GLN A 41 -11.54 -5.66 13.35
C GLN A 41 -10.74 -4.63 12.55
N TYR A 42 -10.59 -3.42 13.05
CA TYR A 42 -9.72 -2.41 12.44
C TYR A 42 -8.27 -2.88 12.42
N ASP A 43 -7.75 -3.35 13.57
CA ASP A 43 -6.38 -3.84 13.70
C ASP A 43 -6.11 -5.01 12.73
N ALA A 44 -7.08 -5.92 12.54
CA ALA A 44 -6.98 -7.01 11.57
C ALA A 44 -6.91 -6.51 10.13
N ARG A 45 -7.69 -5.50 9.76
CA ARG A 45 -7.63 -4.88 8.42
C ARG A 45 -6.29 -4.20 8.17
N VAL A 46 -5.74 -3.51 9.17
CA VAL A 46 -4.41 -2.90 9.10
C VAL A 46 -3.33 -3.96 8.96
N ALA A 47 -3.37 -5.03 9.76
CA ALA A 47 -2.43 -6.13 9.68
C ALA A 47 -2.42 -6.80 8.29
N ARG A 48 -3.60 -6.94 7.67
CA ARG A 48 -3.75 -7.45 6.30
C ARG A 48 -3.12 -6.52 5.27
N ALA A 49 -3.34 -5.20 5.39
CA ALA A 49 -2.74 -4.21 4.50
C ALA A 49 -1.20 -4.25 4.56
N GLU A 50 -0.63 -4.36 5.76
CA GLU A 50 0.81 -4.46 5.98
C GLU A 50 1.40 -5.77 5.45
N ALA A 51 0.72 -6.89 5.68
CA ALA A 51 1.14 -8.20 5.18
C ALA A 51 1.16 -8.23 3.64
N ASN A 52 0.12 -7.69 3.02
CA ASN A 52 0.05 -7.59 1.56
C ASN A 52 1.13 -6.68 0.98
N TYR A 53 1.44 -5.56 1.66
CA TYR A 53 2.55 -4.69 1.26
C TYR A 53 3.89 -5.41 1.33
N ALA A 54 4.17 -6.17 2.39
CA ALA A 54 5.41 -6.92 2.52
C ALA A 54 5.61 -7.89 1.35
N VAL A 55 4.59 -8.68 1.02
CA VAL A 55 4.62 -9.59 -0.14
C VAL A 55 4.80 -8.83 -1.46
N ALA A 56 4.04 -7.75 -1.65
CA ALA A 56 4.13 -6.96 -2.89
C ALA A 56 5.51 -6.33 -3.06
N LYS A 57 6.11 -5.86 -1.97
CA LYS A 57 7.47 -5.29 -1.99
C LYS A 57 8.52 -6.34 -2.38
N GLU A 58 8.45 -7.56 -1.82
CA GLU A 58 9.37 -8.65 -2.22
C GLU A 58 9.23 -9.00 -3.71
N LYS A 59 8.00 -9.02 -4.23
CA LYS A 59 7.77 -9.22 -5.67
C LYS A 59 8.36 -8.11 -6.55
N CYS A 60 8.57 -6.92 -6.00
CA CYS A 60 9.22 -5.83 -6.72
C CYS A 60 10.74 -6.02 -6.81
N ASP A 61 11.34 -6.88 -6.00
CA ASP A 61 12.79 -7.12 -6.00
C ASP A 61 13.27 -7.86 -7.26
N ASP A 62 12.36 -8.51 -7.99
CA ASP A 62 12.64 -9.09 -9.31
C ASP A 62 12.83 -8.03 -10.41
N ARG A 63 12.53 -6.76 -10.10
CA ARG A 63 12.69 -5.62 -11.01
C ARG A 63 13.96 -4.83 -10.67
N THR A 64 14.41 -4.00 -11.62
CA THR A 64 15.61 -3.17 -11.43
C THR A 64 15.33 -1.71 -11.82
N GLY A 65 16.18 -0.80 -11.32
CA GLY A 65 16.11 0.62 -11.66
C GLY A 65 14.75 1.25 -11.34
N ASN A 66 14.33 2.16 -12.20
CA ASN A 66 13.07 2.89 -12.02
C ASN A 66 11.82 2.00 -11.95
N ASP A 67 11.81 0.88 -12.66
CA ASP A 67 10.67 -0.07 -12.62
C ASP A 67 10.50 -0.69 -11.24
N LYS A 68 11.59 -0.96 -10.53
CA LYS A 68 11.56 -1.39 -9.13
C LYS A 68 11.00 -0.29 -8.23
N ASP A 69 11.49 0.94 -8.39
CA ASP A 69 11.07 2.08 -7.57
C ASP A 69 9.57 2.37 -7.75
N VAL A 70 9.08 2.37 -8.99
CA VAL A 70 7.64 2.50 -9.29
C VAL A 70 6.84 1.38 -8.63
N CYS A 71 7.28 0.12 -8.78
CA CYS A 71 6.61 -1.03 -8.17
C CYS A 71 6.48 -0.88 -6.66
N VAL A 72 7.55 -0.51 -5.96
CA VAL A 72 7.53 -0.29 -4.51
C VAL A 72 6.61 0.86 -4.11
N LYS A 73 6.58 1.96 -4.89
CA LYS A 73 5.66 3.08 -4.63
C LYS A 73 4.19 2.69 -4.85
N GLU A 74 3.91 1.89 -5.87
CA GLU A 74 2.56 1.36 -6.11
C GLU A 74 2.11 0.43 -4.98
N ALA A 75 2.98 -0.48 -4.52
CA ALA A 75 2.72 -1.34 -3.38
C ALA A 75 2.44 -0.51 -2.11
N LYS A 76 3.21 0.55 -1.88
CA LYS A 76 3.01 1.46 -0.75
C LYS A 76 1.70 2.25 -0.87
N ALA A 77 1.36 2.71 -2.06
CA ALA A 77 0.09 3.38 -2.30
C ALA A 77 -1.11 2.46 -2.02
N ALA A 78 -1.01 1.19 -2.39
CA ALA A 78 -2.04 0.19 -2.10
C ALA A 78 -2.19 -0.05 -0.58
N GLU A 79 -1.10 -0.11 0.16
CA GLU A 79 -1.14 -0.20 1.63
C GLU A 79 -1.82 1.02 2.26
N VAL A 80 -1.43 2.24 1.84
CA VAL A 80 -2.02 3.49 2.34
C VAL A 80 -3.51 3.53 2.08
N LYS A 81 -3.95 3.17 0.86
CA LYS A 81 -5.37 3.05 0.50
C LYS A 81 -6.11 2.08 1.43
N ALA A 82 -5.56 0.88 1.62
CA ALA A 82 -6.20 -0.14 2.45
C ALA A 82 -6.31 0.28 3.92
N LYS A 83 -5.29 0.93 4.46
CA LYS A 83 -5.31 1.49 5.82
C LYS A 83 -6.31 2.65 5.96
N ALA A 84 -6.38 3.53 4.97
CA ALA A 84 -7.35 4.63 4.95
C ALA A 84 -8.79 4.10 4.89
N ASP A 85 -9.06 3.09 4.07
CA ASP A 85 -10.37 2.44 4.00
C ASP A 85 -10.73 1.72 5.31
N ALA A 86 -9.75 1.07 5.96
CA ALA A 86 -9.94 0.46 7.27
C ALA A 86 -10.33 1.50 8.34
N LYS A 87 -9.68 2.67 8.33
CA LYS A 87 -10.00 3.79 9.23
C LYS A 87 -11.41 4.32 9.00
N VAL A 88 -11.80 4.52 7.74
CA VAL A 88 -13.17 4.95 7.40
C VAL A 88 -14.20 3.94 7.87
N ALA A 89 -13.96 2.64 7.66
CA ALA A 89 -14.87 1.59 8.10
C ALA A 89 -14.99 1.54 9.63
N HIS A 90 -13.87 1.67 10.34
CA HIS A 90 -13.85 1.71 11.81
C HIS A 90 -14.69 2.88 12.37
N VAL A 91 -14.48 4.09 11.84
CA VAL A 91 -15.22 5.28 12.28
C VAL A 91 -16.69 5.22 11.87
N SER A 92 -17.02 4.58 10.74
CA SER A 92 -18.40 4.46 10.25
C SER A 92 -19.29 3.60 11.14
N ASN A 93 -18.72 2.67 11.89
CA ASN A 93 -19.44 1.75 12.75
C ASN A 93 -19.69 2.31 14.18
N ASP A 94 -19.12 3.46 14.48
CA ASP A 94 -19.30 4.12 15.78
C ASP A 94 -20.67 4.85 15.83
N ALA A 95 -21.62 4.32 16.60
CA ALA A 95 -23.07 4.60 16.50
C ALA A 95 -23.55 5.92 17.17
N THR A 96 -22.69 6.90 17.42
CA THR A 96 -23.07 8.15 18.09
C THR A 96 -23.05 9.36 17.15
N HIS A 97 -23.78 10.43 17.53
CA HIS A 97 -23.83 11.70 16.74
C HIS A 97 -22.45 12.31 16.49
N THR A 98 -21.48 12.07 17.37
CA THR A 98 -20.07 12.42 17.21
C THR A 98 -19.42 11.63 16.04
N ALA A 99 -19.97 10.45 15.73
CA ALA A 99 -19.48 9.62 14.62
C ALA A 99 -19.70 10.25 13.23
N ALA A 100 -20.70 11.09 13.05
CA ALA A 100 -20.93 11.75 11.75
C ALA A 100 -19.80 12.73 11.42
N VAL A 101 -19.36 13.53 12.39
CA VAL A 101 -18.25 14.46 12.23
C VAL A 101 -16.94 13.69 12.03
N LYS A 102 -16.66 12.73 12.91
CA LYS A 102 -15.46 11.88 12.78
C LYS A 102 -15.41 11.11 11.45
N ARG A 103 -16.56 10.67 10.95
CA ARG A 103 -16.67 10.01 9.64
C ARG A 103 -16.31 10.95 8.49
N THR A 104 -16.78 12.19 8.56
CA THR A 104 -16.49 13.22 7.55
C THR A 104 -14.99 13.53 7.54
N ASP A 105 -14.41 13.73 8.72
CA ASP A 105 -12.97 14.00 8.87
C ASP A 105 -12.13 12.80 8.39
N ALA A 106 -12.48 11.57 8.81
CA ALA A 106 -11.78 10.37 8.36
C ALA A 106 -11.86 10.15 6.85
N ARG A 107 -12.98 10.51 6.21
CA ARG A 107 -13.11 10.44 4.73
C ARG A 107 -12.25 11.49 4.04
N LYS A 108 -12.20 12.70 4.61
CA LYS A 108 -11.33 13.77 4.11
C LYS A 108 -9.88 13.36 4.20
N ASP A 109 -9.43 12.91 5.37
CA ASP A 109 -8.06 12.42 5.59
C ASP A 109 -7.73 11.26 4.65
N ALA A 110 -8.63 10.27 4.53
CA ALA A 110 -8.45 9.14 3.64
C ALA A 110 -8.33 9.56 2.16
N THR A 111 -9.07 10.59 1.74
CA THR A 111 -9.00 11.11 0.38
C THR A 111 -7.67 11.81 0.14
N GLU A 112 -7.19 12.55 1.14
CA GLU A 112 -5.91 13.24 1.07
C GLU A 112 -4.75 12.24 1.04
N ASP A 113 -4.75 11.25 1.95
CA ASP A 113 -3.74 10.19 2.00
C ASP A 113 -3.64 9.40 0.68
N LYS A 114 -4.79 9.03 0.11
CA LYS A 114 -4.85 8.35 -1.20
C LYS A 114 -4.26 9.21 -2.31
N ARG A 115 -4.65 10.49 -2.36
CA ARG A 115 -4.15 11.44 -3.35
C ARG A 115 -2.64 11.65 -3.21
N ASP A 116 -2.14 11.74 -1.99
CA ASP A 116 -0.72 11.88 -1.72
C ASP A 116 0.09 10.64 -2.13
N ALA A 117 -0.45 9.46 -1.84
CA ALA A 117 0.15 8.21 -2.28
C ALA A 117 0.20 8.10 -3.81
N GLU A 118 -0.89 8.44 -4.49
CA GLU A 118 -0.96 8.44 -5.96
C GLU A 118 -0.04 9.49 -6.59
N TYR A 119 0.10 10.67 -5.95
CA TYR A 119 1.06 11.68 -6.37
C TYR A 119 2.50 11.15 -6.33
N LYS A 120 2.88 10.47 -5.24
CA LYS A 120 4.22 9.86 -5.11
C LYS A 120 4.49 8.84 -6.22
N VAL A 121 3.51 8.02 -6.56
CA VAL A 121 3.61 7.10 -7.70
C VAL A 121 3.78 7.86 -9.02
N ALA A 122 3.00 8.91 -9.24
CA ALA A 122 3.08 9.71 -10.46
C ALA A 122 4.45 10.38 -10.62
N VAL A 123 5.00 10.94 -9.55
CA VAL A 123 6.35 11.56 -9.56
C VAL A 123 7.43 10.51 -9.84
N GLU A 124 7.34 9.34 -9.21
CA GLU A 124 8.31 8.24 -9.44
C GLU A 124 8.31 7.78 -10.89
N LYS A 125 7.13 7.70 -11.51
CA LYS A 125 7.04 7.42 -12.96
C LYS A 125 7.72 8.46 -13.83
N CYS A 126 7.71 9.73 -13.42
CA CYS A 126 8.42 10.79 -14.12
C CYS A 126 9.95 10.64 -14.05
N ASP A 127 10.49 9.91 -13.10
CA ASP A 127 11.92 9.69 -12.92
C ASP A 127 12.54 8.81 -14.02
N ALA A 128 11.71 8.09 -14.79
CA ALA A 128 12.14 7.44 -16.03
C ALA A 128 12.50 8.43 -17.15
N MET A 129 12.06 9.68 -17.03
CA MET A 129 12.31 10.74 -18.01
C MET A 129 13.49 11.61 -17.59
N SER A 130 14.00 12.42 -18.51
CA SER A 130 15.10 13.36 -18.25
C SER A 130 14.83 14.76 -18.82
N GLY A 131 15.54 15.75 -18.31
CA GLY A 131 15.48 17.12 -18.81
C GLY A 131 14.09 17.76 -18.74
N ALA A 132 13.71 18.46 -19.80
CA ALA A 132 12.42 19.18 -19.86
C ALA A 132 11.20 18.24 -19.78
N ALA A 133 11.29 17.03 -20.32
CA ALA A 133 10.23 16.04 -20.27
C ALA A 133 9.92 15.61 -18.83
N LYS A 134 10.93 15.38 -18.00
CA LYS A 134 10.77 15.10 -16.57
C LYS A 134 10.12 16.27 -15.84
N SER A 135 10.59 17.48 -16.09
CA SER A 135 10.04 18.69 -15.46
C SER A 135 8.55 18.89 -15.81
N SER A 136 8.19 18.70 -17.08
CA SER A 136 6.78 18.79 -17.54
C SER A 136 5.91 17.72 -16.86
N CYS A 137 6.38 16.47 -16.86
CA CYS A 137 5.69 15.35 -16.20
C CYS A 137 5.42 15.62 -14.70
N VAL A 138 6.42 16.13 -13.98
CA VAL A 138 6.26 16.49 -12.55
C VAL A 138 5.26 17.62 -12.35
N GLN A 139 5.28 18.65 -13.22
CA GLN A 139 4.32 19.75 -13.16
C GLN A 139 2.88 19.27 -13.41
N GLU A 140 2.68 18.39 -14.39
CA GLU A 140 1.38 17.76 -14.66
C GLU A 140 0.91 16.93 -13.46
N ALA A 141 1.80 16.15 -12.83
CA ALA A 141 1.48 15.41 -11.62
C ALA A 141 1.07 16.35 -10.48
N LYS A 142 1.80 17.43 -10.25
CA LYS A 142 1.44 18.46 -9.25
C LYS A 142 0.05 19.05 -9.52
N ALA A 143 -0.22 19.48 -10.74
CA ALA A 143 -1.51 20.04 -11.14
C ALA A 143 -2.63 19.02 -10.93
N ARG A 144 -2.44 17.77 -11.34
CA ARG A 144 -3.43 16.70 -11.23
C ARG A 144 -3.81 16.37 -9.79
N TYR A 145 -2.83 16.37 -8.89
CA TYR A 145 -3.04 15.99 -7.49
C TYR A 145 -3.15 17.20 -6.55
N GLY A 146 -3.23 18.43 -7.08
CA GLY A 146 -3.38 19.67 -6.31
C GLY A 146 -2.18 19.95 -5.39
N LYS A 147 -0.98 19.64 -5.84
CA LYS A 147 0.27 19.97 -5.13
C LYS A 147 0.87 21.27 -5.72
N THR A 148 1.29 22.15 -4.83
CA THR A 148 1.94 23.44 -5.18
C THR A 148 3.44 23.39 -4.86
#